data_d81ee86c2d2fceed2f500023fabc6a30
#
_entry.id   d81ee86c2d2fceed2f500023fabc6a30
#
_cell.length_a   1.000
_cell.length_b   1.000
_cell.length_c   1.000
_cell.angle_alpha   90.00
_cell.angle_beta   90.00
_cell.angle_gamma   90.00
#
_symmetry.space_group_name_H-M   'P 1'
#
loop_
_entity.id
_entity.type
_entity.pdbx_description
1 polymer ?
#
loop_
_entity_poly.entity_id
_entity_poly.type
_entity_poly.pdbx_seq_one_letter_code
_entity_poly.pdbx_strand_id
1 'polypeptide(L)'
;MSAKHLFTIAMGGVFIFYVSLMLRQPSFTFQEGDIFFQDLDCGPPCDAIEAVTQGYMGSNLSHCAIITEVGPNLKTTKLTEAIGETVTETTLEEFLNRSNKVLVGRLKKEHAELIPIALKHIENNLLGKPYDFIFDITDDTYYCSEIIYEGLQVADSNQQIMQLNPMTFNEPGTNTPFVHWIEYYKELNHEIPEGELGLNPGGMSMSDELDIIYMFEKPSGYVN
;
A
#
# COMPACT_ATOMS: atom_id res chain seq x y z
N MET A 1 35.65 -44.17 37.33
CA MET A 1 34.43 -43.79 36.61
C MET A 1 34.70 -42.48 35.91
N SER A 2 34.71 -42.53 34.60
CA SER A 2 35.35 -41.55 33.71
C SER A 2 34.46 -40.35 33.45
N ALA A 3 35.05 -39.15 33.50
CA ALA A 3 34.48 -37.82 33.31
C ALA A 3 33.90 -37.54 31.91
N LYS A 4 33.63 -38.57 31.10
CA LYS A 4 33.18 -38.39 29.69
C LYS A 4 31.63 -38.38 29.50
N HIS A 5 30.83 -38.60 30.54
CA HIS A 5 29.37 -38.70 30.38
C HIS A 5 28.59 -37.47 30.80
N LEU A 6 29.24 -36.40 31.33
CA LEU A 6 28.55 -35.18 31.74
C LEU A 6 28.46 -34.10 30.67
N PHE A 7 29.16 -34.22 29.53
CA PHE A 7 29.22 -33.13 28.53
C PHE A 7 28.18 -33.30 27.40
N THR A 8 27.52 -34.45 27.28
CA THR A 8 26.63 -34.75 26.15
C THR A 8 25.17 -34.29 26.38
N ILE A 9 24.78 -34.04 27.63
CA ILE A 9 23.37 -33.68 27.97
C ILE A 9 23.16 -32.14 27.89
N ALA A 10 24.20 -31.33 28.08
CA ALA A 10 24.07 -29.86 28.06
C ALA A 10 23.91 -29.27 26.65
N MET A 11 24.50 -29.91 25.61
CA MET A 11 24.39 -29.42 24.24
C MET A 11 23.06 -29.72 23.55
N GLY A 12 22.37 -30.82 23.92
CA GLY A 12 21.09 -31.18 23.35
C GLY A 12 19.94 -30.26 23.79
N GLY A 13 19.97 -29.77 25.03
CA GLY A 13 18.96 -28.89 25.57
C GLY A 13 18.96 -27.47 25.00
N VAL A 14 20.16 -26.94 24.72
CA VAL A 14 20.31 -25.59 24.15
C VAL A 14 19.90 -25.56 22.67
N PHE A 15 20.20 -26.62 21.93
CA PHE A 15 19.82 -26.71 20.50
C PHE A 15 18.32 -26.87 20.29
N ILE A 16 17.64 -27.63 21.14
CA ILE A 16 16.16 -27.80 21.10
C ILE A 16 15.49 -26.50 21.48
N PHE A 17 16.03 -25.73 22.44
CA PHE A 17 15.47 -24.42 22.82
C PHE A 17 15.66 -23.36 21.71
N TYR A 18 16.78 -23.38 21.00
CA TYR A 18 17.05 -22.46 19.89
C TYR A 18 16.17 -22.74 18.67
N VAL A 19 15.97 -24.02 18.33
CA VAL A 19 15.07 -24.45 17.26
C VAL A 19 13.61 -24.15 17.61
N SER A 20 13.21 -24.28 18.89
CA SER A 20 11.86 -23.95 19.34
C SER A 20 11.59 -22.44 19.37
N LEU A 21 12.61 -21.60 19.54
CA LEU A 21 12.48 -20.15 19.45
C LEU A 21 12.36 -19.65 18.00
N MET A 22 13.01 -20.34 17.04
CA MET A 22 12.91 -20.02 15.61
C MET A 22 11.55 -20.44 14.99
N LEU A 23 10.81 -21.36 15.64
CA LEU A 23 9.50 -21.80 15.16
C LEU A 23 8.32 -20.98 15.69
N ARG A 24 8.56 -19.91 16.45
CA ARG A 24 7.54 -18.99 16.95
C ARG A 24 7.60 -17.61 16.30
N GLN A 25 7.75 -17.55 15.01
CA GLN A 25 7.26 -16.38 14.27
C GLN A 25 5.74 -16.55 14.18
N PRO A 26 4.93 -15.55 14.60
CA PRO A 26 3.53 -15.55 14.22
C PRO A 26 3.50 -15.59 12.70
N SER A 27 2.99 -16.67 12.13
CA SER A 27 2.86 -16.78 10.68
C SER A 27 1.81 -15.78 10.24
N PHE A 28 2.25 -14.55 9.92
CA PHE A 28 1.39 -13.59 9.25
C PHE A 28 0.96 -14.23 7.92
N THR A 29 -0.33 -14.24 7.67
CA THR A 29 -0.91 -14.80 6.44
C THR A 29 -1.58 -13.69 5.68
N PHE A 30 -1.12 -13.45 4.46
CA PHE A 30 -1.78 -12.54 3.53
C PHE A 30 -3.18 -13.04 3.18
N GLN A 31 -4.07 -12.09 2.85
CA GLN A 31 -5.42 -12.37 2.38
C GLN A 31 -5.68 -11.51 1.14
N GLU A 32 -6.56 -12.00 0.29
CA GLU A 32 -7.12 -11.18 -0.77
C GLU A 32 -7.78 -9.95 -0.16
N GLY A 33 -7.56 -8.78 -0.78
CA GLY A 33 -8.01 -7.51 -0.25
C GLY A 33 -7.05 -6.83 0.74
N ASP A 34 -5.91 -7.44 1.11
CA ASP A 34 -4.86 -6.72 1.83
C ASP A 34 -4.29 -5.59 0.96
N ILE A 35 -4.22 -4.39 1.52
CA ILE A 35 -3.74 -3.19 0.84
C ILE A 35 -2.31 -2.93 1.28
N PHE A 36 -1.41 -2.77 0.31
CA PHE A 36 0.00 -2.50 0.52
C PHE A 36 0.25 -1.01 0.28
N PHE A 37 0.76 -0.33 1.30
CA PHE A 37 1.16 1.07 1.25
C PHE A 37 2.67 1.15 1.24
N GLN A 38 3.26 1.70 0.19
CA GLN A 38 4.69 1.69 -0.07
C GLN A 38 5.28 3.11 0.01
N ASP A 39 6.37 3.25 0.75
CA ASP A 39 7.31 4.37 0.67
C ASP A 39 8.22 4.08 -0.53
N LEU A 40 7.87 4.65 -1.68
CA LEU A 40 8.56 4.45 -2.94
C LEU A 40 9.42 5.68 -3.25
N ASP A 41 10.74 5.55 -3.10
CA ASP A 41 11.73 6.61 -3.39
C ASP A 41 11.82 6.87 -4.91
N CYS A 42 10.81 7.51 -5.51
CA CYS A 42 10.77 7.83 -6.94
C CYS A 42 11.25 9.27 -7.26
N GLY A 43 11.84 9.95 -6.29
CA GLY A 43 12.30 11.34 -6.42
C GLY A 43 11.18 12.37 -6.26
N PRO A 44 11.25 13.55 -6.93
CA PRO A 44 10.38 14.68 -6.67
C PRO A 44 8.87 14.40 -6.69
N PRO A 45 8.31 13.52 -7.55
CA PRO A 45 6.89 13.15 -7.47
C PRO A 45 6.51 12.51 -6.15
N CYS A 46 7.29 11.52 -5.70
CA CYS A 46 7.05 10.84 -4.44
C CYS A 46 7.20 11.79 -3.25
N ASP A 47 8.28 12.59 -3.23
CA ASP A 47 8.53 13.59 -2.20
C ASP A 47 7.36 14.56 -2.05
N ALA A 48 6.77 15.01 -3.17
CA ALA A 48 5.66 15.95 -3.16
C ALA A 48 4.34 15.30 -2.69
N ILE A 49 4.07 14.05 -3.06
CA ILE A 49 2.91 13.29 -2.56
C ILE A 49 3.02 13.09 -1.04
N GLU A 50 4.19 12.69 -0.56
CA GLU A 50 4.45 12.41 0.85
C GLU A 50 4.41 13.67 1.73
N ALA A 51 4.83 14.81 1.18
CA ALA A 51 4.87 16.08 1.92
C ALA A 51 3.49 16.66 2.21
N VAL A 52 2.48 16.39 1.39
CA VAL A 52 1.13 16.95 1.55
C VAL A 52 0.22 16.10 2.41
N THR A 53 0.54 14.82 2.61
CA THR A 53 -0.29 13.92 3.44
C THR A 53 0.58 12.93 4.20
N GLN A 54 0.61 13.08 5.51
CA GLN A 54 1.20 12.06 6.38
C GLN A 54 0.32 10.81 6.41
N GLY A 55 0.95 9.64 6.29
CA GLY A 55 0.30 8.36 6.46
C GLY A 55 0.24 7.89 7.92
N TYR A 56 -0.17 6.65 8.11
CA TYR A 56 -0.28 6.00 9.40
C TYR A 56 1.01 6.16 10.22
N MET A 57 0.88 6.62 11.47
CA MET A 57 2.00 6.91 12.38
C MET A 57 3.07 7.85 11.78
N GLY A 58 2.67 8.78 10.92
CA GLY A 58 3.59 9.74 10.30
C GLY A 58 4.39 9.19 9.11
N SER A 59 4.03 8.02 8.60
CA SER A 59 4.73 7.39 7.46
C SER A 59 4.65 8.23 6.20
N ASN A 60 5.73 8.27 5.46
CA ASN A 60 5.77 8.73 4.08
C ASN A 60 5.32 7.58 3.18
N LEU A 61 4.24 7.76 2.45
CA LEU A 61 3.65 6.73 1.60
C LEU A 61 3.24 7.35 0.27
N SER A 62 3.84 6.88 -0.82
CA SER A 62 3.68 7.47 -2.15
C SER A 62 3.04 6.52 -3.16
N HIS A 63 2.89 5.24 -2.83
CA HIS A 63 2.29 4.24 -3.71
C HIS A 63 1.44 3.23 -2.94
N CYS A 64 0.48 2.59 -3.61
CA CYS A 64 -0.28 1.50 -3.04
C CYS A 64 -0.74 0.48 -4.09
N ALA A 65 -1.03 -0.74 -3.60
CA ALA A 65 -1.55 -1.86 -4.35
C ALA A 65 -2.48 -2.70 -3.48
N ILE A 66 -3.29 -3.56 -4.08
CA ILE A 66 -4.20 -4.47 -3.38
C ILE A 66 -3.94 -5.92 -3.80
N ILE A 67 -3.87 -6.86 -2.84
CA ILE A 67 -3.77 -8.29 -3.16
C ILE A 67 -5.05 -8.76 -3.84
N THR A 68 -4.89 -9.33 -5.03
CA THR A 68 -5.98 -9.93 -5.81
C THR A 68 -5.94 -11.46 -5.81
N GLU A 69 -4.77 -12.08 -5.61
CA GLU A 69 -4.62 -13.54 -5.52
C GLU A 69 -3.52 -13.90 -4.53
N VAL A 70 -3.82 -14.76 -3.55
CA VAL A 70 -2.83 -15.28 -2.61
C VAL A 70 -2.26 -16.60 -3.11
N GLY A 71 -1.00 -16.55 -3.53
CA GLY A 71 -0.23 -17.75 -3.89
C GLY A 71 0.59 -18.32 -2.72
N PRO A 72 1.21 -19.49 -2.90
CA PRO A 72 2.03 -20.14 -1.88
C PRO A 72 3.35 -19.41 -1.55
N ASN A 73 3.74 -18.41 -2.31
CA ASN A 73 4.96 -17.62 -2.11
C ASN A 73 4.86 -16.25 -2.79
N LEU A 74 5.86 -15.38 -2.59
CA LEU A 74 5.87 -14.01 -3.12
C LEU A 74 5.80 -13.93 -4.65
N LYS A 75 6.31 -14.93 -5.38
CA LYS A 75 6.31 -14.98 -6.85
C LYS A 75 4.95 -15.33 -7.43
N THR A 76 4.08 -15.91 -6.64
CA THR A 76 2.76 -16.39 -7.04
C THR A 76 1.63 -15.65 -6.37
N THR A 77 1.90 -14.84 -5.35
CA THR A 77 0.96 -13.89 -4.79
C THR A 77 0.93 -12.66 -5.69
N LYS A 78 -0.27 -12.23 -6.09
CA LYS A 78 -0.49 -11.14 -7.04
C LYS A 78 -1.17 -9.95 -6.38
N LEU A 79 -0.77 -8.78 -6.84
CA LEU A 79 -1.41 -7.51 -6.51
C LEU A 79 -1.88 -6.84 -7.81
N THR A 80 -2.92 -6.05 -7.72
CA THR A 80 -3.26 -5.08 -8.77
C THR A 80 -2.87 -3.69 -8.31
N GLU A 81 -2.24 -2.94 -9.19
CA GLU A 81 -1.77 -1.58 -8.99
C GLU A 81 -1.87 -0.75 -10.27
N ALA A 82 -2.06 0.56 -10.16
CA ALA A 82 -1.83 1.46 -11.28
C ALA A 82 -0.40 1.99 -11.17
N ILE A 83 0.44 1.64 -12.14
CA ILE A 83 1.86 2.03 -12.19
C ILE A 83 2.35 2.11 -13.65
N GLY A 84 3.31 2.99 -13.93
CA GLY A 84 3.78 3.23 -15.28
C GLY A 84 2.68 3.83 -16.15
N GLU A 85 2.15 3.07 -17.10
CA GLU A 85 1.15 3.57 -18.04
C GLU A 85 -0.24 2.94 -17.86
N THR A 86 -0.38 1.92 -17.00
CA THR A 86 -1.63 1.15 -16.91
C THR A 86 -1.91 0.63 -15.51
N VAL A 87 -3.17 0.24 -15.29
CA VAL A 87 -3.56 -0.67 -14.21
C VAL A 87 -3.09 -2.08 -14.57
N THR A 88 -2.25 -2.68 -13.75
CA THR A 88 -1.58 -3.94 -14.06
C THR A 88 -1.53 -4.90 -12.88
N GLU A 89 -1.38 -6.19 -13.18
CA GLU A 89 -1.10 -7.23 -12.20
C GLU A 89 0.42 -7.36 -12.01
N THR A 90 0.86 -7.36 -10.77
CA THR A 90 2.27 -7.45 -10.37
C THR A 90 2.42 -8.54 -9.30
N THR A 91 3.52 -9.28 -9.31
CA THR A 91 3.80 -10.21 -8.20
C THR A 91 4.23 -9.46 -6.94
N LEU A 92 3.94 -10.03 -5.77
CA LEU A 92 4.39 -9.45 -4.50
C LEU A 92 5.92 -9.34 -4.43
N GLU A 93 6.65 -10.25 -5.08
CA GLU A 93 8.11 -10.15 -5.19
C GLU A 93 8.54 -8.91 -5.99
N GLU A 94 7.93 -8.65 -7.14
CA GLU A 94 8.22 -7.46 -7.96
C GLU A 94 7.85 -6.17 -7.24
N PHE A 95 6.70 -6.14 -6.57
CA PHE A 95 6.29 -4.99 -5.76
C PHE A 95 7.33 -4.67 -4.67
N LEU A 96 7.73 -5.66 -3.86
CA LEU A 96 8.70 -5.50 -2.78
C LEU A 96 10.13 -5.19 -3.28
N ASN A 97 10.48 -5.60 -4.50
CA ASN A 97 11.78 -5.28 -5.09
C ASN A 97 11.96 -3.79 -5.42
N ARG A 98 10.86 -3.02 -5.57
CA ARG A 98 10.93 -1.56 -5.76
C ARG A 98 11.24 -0.85 -4.44
N SER A 99 10.59 -1.25 -3.36
CA SER A 99 10.86 -0.83 -1.98
C SER A 99 10.20 -1.83 -1.02
N ASN A 100 10.91 -2.22 0.02
CA ASN A 100 10.37 -3.06 1.10
C ASN A 100 9.95 -2.25 2.33
N LYS A 101 9.99 -0.92 2.27
CA LYS A 101 9.38 0.00 3.24
C LYS A 101 7.86 0.03 3.03
N VAL A 102 7.17 -0.95 3.59
CA VAL A 102 5.75 -1.22 3.29
C VAL A 102 4.96 -1.46 4.56
N LEU A 103 3.81 -0.80 4.66
CA LEU A 103 2.74 -1.13 5.60
C LEU A 103 1.68 -1.96 4.89
N VAL A 104 1.10 -2.93 5.58
CA VAL A 104 -0.03 -3.72 5.07
C VAL A 104 -1.26 -3.41 5.90
N GLY A 105 -2.27 -2.89 5.23
CA GLY A 105 -3.60 -2.62 5.79
C GLY A 105 -4.58 -3.71 5.41
N ARG A 106 -5.52 -3.98 6.28
CA ARG A 106 -6.65 -4.89 6.05
C ARG A 106 -7.93 -4.23 6.49
N LEU A 107 -8.98 -4.30 5.69
CA LEU A 107 -10.28 -3.82 6.09
C LEU A 107 -10.74 -4.53 7.35
N LYS A 108 -11.40 -3.81 8.24
CA LYS A 108 -12.01 -4.38 9.44
C LYS A 108 -12.95 -5.52 9.07
N LYS A 109 -13.10 -6.47 9.99
CA LYS A 109 -13.84 -7.72 9.76
C LYS A 109 -15.29 -7.49 9.31
N GLU A 110 -15.92 -6.43 9.76
CA GLU A 110 -17.27 -6.02 9.38
C GLU A 110 -17.43 -5.69 7.90
N HIS A 111 -16.33 -5.40 7.19
CA HIS A 111 -16.29 -5.08 5.77
C HIS A 111 -15.73 -6.20 4.89
N ALA A 112 -15.43 -7.37 5.48
CA ALA A 112 -14.80 -8.47 4.75
C ALA A 112 -15.63 -8.99 3.57
N GLU A 113 -16.95 -8.86 3.63
CA GLU A 113 -17.86 -9.24 2.56
C GLU A 113 -17.79 -8.34 1.31
N LEU A 114 -17.24 -7.14 1.43
CA LEU A 114 -17.04 -6.21 0.33
C LEU A 114 -15.87 -6.62 -0.57
N ILE A 115 -14.87 -7.30 -0.01
CA ILE A 115 -13.63 -7.63 -0.71
C ILE A 115 -13.87 -8.41 -2.02
N PRO A 116 -14.62 -9.52 -2.04
CA PRO A 116 -14.84 -10.26 -3.29
C PRO A 116 -15.52 -9.42 -4.38
N ILE A 117 -16.38 -8.48 -3.99
CA ILE A 117 -17.08 -7.59 -4.92
C ILE A 117 -16.11 -6.56 -5.49
N ALA A 118 -15.32 -5.93 -4.61
CA ALA A 118 -14.30 -4.95 -4.98
C ALA A 118 -13.26 -5.55 -5.94
N LEU A 119 -12.69 -6.71 -5.57
CA LEU A 119 -11.67 -7.38 -6.39
C LEU A 119 -12.22 -7.79 -7.75
N LYS A 120 -13.44 -8.32 -7.81
CA LYS A 120 -14.09 -8.65 -9.07
C LYS A 120 -14.29 -7.43 -9.96
N HIS A 121 -14.62 -6.27 -9.37
CA HIS A 121 -14.74 -5.02 -10.13
C HIS A 121 -13.38 -4.59 -10.68
N ILE A 122 -12.34 -4.58 -9.85
CA ILE A 122 -10.96 -4.23 -10.25
C ILE A 122 -10.51 -5.12 -11.41
N GLU A 123 -10.65 -6.44 -11.27
CA GLU A 123 -10.21 -7.41 -12.28
C GLU A 123 -10.96 -7.24 -13.63
N ASN A 124 -12.28 -7.08 -13.59
CA ASN A 124 -13.09 -7.10 -14.80
C ASN A 124 -13.20 -5.74 -15.50
N ASN A 125 -13.00 -4.63 -14.79
CA ASN A 125 -13.31 -3.30 -15.31
C ASN A 125 -12.11 -2.34 -15.29
N LEU A 126 -11.13 -2.52 -14.38
CA LEU A 126 -10.03 -1.59 -14.24
C LEU A 126 -8.72 -2.14 -14.81
N LEU A 127 -8.50 -3.46 -14.78
CA LEU A 127 -7.26 -4.05 -15.28
C LEU A 127 -7.04 -3.71 -16.76
N GLY A 128 -5.87 -3.19 -17.08
CA GLY A 128 -5.50 -2.74 -18.43
C GLY A 128 -5.94 -1.31 -18.77
N LYS A 129 -6.68 -0.61 -17.91
CA LYS A 129 -7.02 0.80 -18.09
C LYS A 129 -5.76 1.67 -18.03
N PRO A 130 -5.74 2.82 -18.72
CA PRO A 130 -4.62 3.74 -18.68
C PRO A 130 -4.38 4.30 -17.30
N TYR A 131 -3.10 4.67 -17.01
CA TYR A 131 -2.76 5.42 -15.80
C TYR A 131 -3.28 6.86 -15.92
N ASP A 132 -3.88 7.36 -14.84
CA ASP A 132 -4.30 8.75 -14.75
C ASP A 132 -3.12 9.64 -14.31
N PHE A 133 -2.62 10.43 -15.26
CA PHE A 133 -1.55 11.39 -15.03
C PHE A 133 -2.04 12.76 -14.55
N ILE A 134 -3.34 13.02 -14.58
CA ILE A 134 -3.90 14.31 -14.17
C ILE A 134 -4.64 14.27 -12.83
N PHE A 135 -4.81 13.07 -12.26
CA PHE A 135 -5.48 12.82 -11.00
C PHE A 135 -6.93 13.30 -10.96
N ASP A 136 -7.69 12.99 -12.03
CA ASP A 136 -9.12 13.30 -12.19
C ASP A 136 -9.98 12.04 -12.02
N ILE A 137 -10.58 11.86 -10.85
CA ILE A 137 -11.42 10.71 -10.52
C ILE A 137 -12.72 10.60 -11.34
N THR A 138 -12.96 11.51 -12.30
CA THR A 138 -14.19 11.53 -13.09
C THR A 138 -14.02 10.97 -14.50
N ASP A 139 -12.80 10.62 -14.89
CA ASP A 139 -12.50 10.07 -16.22
C ASP A 139 -12.37 8.53 -16.20
N ASP A 140 -11.89 7.93 -17.29
CA ASP A 140 -11.74 6.47 -17.41
C ASP A 140 -10.25 6.05 -17.39
N THR A 141 -9.44 6.80 -16.61
CA THR A 141 -8.05 6.52 -16.30
C THR A 141 -7.87 6.44 -14.77
N TYR A 142 -6.84 5.78 -14.26
CA TYR A 142 -6.78 5.45 -12.84
C TYR A 142 -5.37 5.57 -12.27
N TYR A 143 -5.21 6.26 -11.15
CA TYR A 143 -3.97 6.27 -10.37
C TYR A 143 -4.01 5.24 -9.22
N CYS A 144 -2.90 5.04 -8.52
CA CYS A 144 -2.71 3.89 -7.64
C CYS A 144 -3.76 3.74 -6.52
N SER A 145 -4.10 4.82 -5.83
CA SER A 145 -5.11 4.78 -4.76
C SER A 145 -6.55 4.77 -5.30
N GLU A 146 -6.76 5.29 -6.49
CA GLU A 146 -8.07 5.34 -7.11
C GLU A 146 -8.62 3.96 -7.47
N ILE A 147 -7.79 3.03 -7.96
CA ILE A 147 -8.26 1.67 -8.28
C ILE A 147 -8.85 0.96 -7.06
N ILE A 148 -8.26 1.22 -5.87
CA ILE A 148 -8.74 0.64 -4.61
C ILE A 148 -10.04 1.32 -4.19
N TYR A 149 -10.10 2.65 -4.32
CA TYR A 149 -11.30 3.44 -4.07
C TYR A 149 -12.46 2.97 -4.95
N GLU A 150 -12.27 2.90 -6.27
CA GLU A 150 -13.31 2.47 -7.22
C GLU A 150 -13.81 1.06 -6.92
N GLY A 151 -12.91 0.11 -6.66
CA GLY A 151 -13.30 -1.24 -6.25
C GLY A 151 -14.19 -1.25 -5.02
N LEU A 152 -13.81 -0.51 -3.98
CA LEU A 152 -14.56 -0.42 -2.73
C LEU A 152 -15.86 0.37 -2.89
N GLN A 153 -15.90 1.43 -3.71
CA GLN A 153 -17.11 2.20 -3.99
C GLN A 153 -18.22 1.35 -4.61
N VAL A 154 -17.87 0.48 -5.56
CA VAL A 154 -18.84 -0.44 -6.17
C VAL A 154 -19.37 -1.46 -5.16
N ALA A 155 -18.52 -1.87 -4.21
CA ALA A 155 -18.87 -2.83 -3.18
C ALA A 155 -19.67 -2.20 -2.01
N ASP A 156 -19.33 -0.98 -1.63
CA ASP A 156 -19.90 -0.23 -0.49
C ASP A 156 -20.94 0.79 -0.95
N SER A 157 -22.21 0.38 -0.99
CA SER A 157 -23.32 1.27 -1.38
C SER A 157 -23.48 2.50 -0.47
N ASN A 158 -22.91 2.49 0.74
CA ASN A 158 -22.99 3.59 1.70
C ASN A 158 -21.79 4.55 1.59
N GLN A 159 -20.77 4.21 0.81
CA GLN A 159 -19.57 5.03 0.57
C GLN A 159 -18.84 5.44 1.86
N GLN A 160 -18.69 4.51 2.81
CA GLN A 160 -18.15 4.80 4.14
C GLN A 160 -16.70 4.37 4.32
N ILE A 161 -16.22 3.43 3.49
CA ILE A 161 -14.91 2.78 3.68
C ILE A 161 -13.76 3.74 3.34
N MET A 162 -13.85 4.40 2.19
CA MET A 162 -12.86 5.38 1.73
C MET A 162 -13.56 6.67 1.34
N GLN A 163 -13.01 7.80 1.77
CA GLN A 163 -13.57 9.11 1.46
C GLN A 163 -12.60 9.90 0.60
N LEU A 164 -13.15 10.58 -0.40
CA LEU A 164 -12.41 11.56 -1.18
C LEU A 164 -12.23 12.83 -0.35
N ASN A 165 -11.06 13.46 -0.51
CA ASN A 165 -10.73 14.72 0.12
C ASN A 165 -10.24 15.71 -0.92
N PRO A 166 -10.39 17.03 -0.70
CA PRO A 166 -9.75 18.03 -1.54
C PRO A 166 -8.24 17.80 -1.56
N MET A 167 -7.70 17.56 -2.76
CA MET A 167 -6.26 17.41 -2.95
C MET A 167 -5.54 18.73 -2.82
N THR A 168 -4.29 18.70 -2.38
CA THR A 168 -3.41 19.86 -2.43
C THR A 168 -2.08 19.51 -3.07
N PHE A 169 -1.61 20.39 -3.91
CA PHE A 169 -0.32 20.35 -4.61
C PHE A 169 0.63 21.43 -4.10
N ASN A 170 0.18 22.17 -3.06
CA ASN A 170 0.92 23.26 -2.46
C ASN A 170 1.93 22.77 -1.41
N GLU A 171 3.04 23.48 -1.29
CA GLU A 171 3.97 23.31 -0.19
C GLU A 171 3.26 23.50 1.16
N PRO A 172 3.50 22.67 2.16
CA PRO A 172 2.81 22.70 3.45
C PRO A 172 2.81 24.10 4.10
N GLY A 173 1.62 24.59 4.44
CA GLY A 173 1.43 25.88 5.07
C GLY A 173 1.55 27.08 4.12
N THR A 174 1.55 26.87 2.82
CA THR A 174 1.59 27.91 1.79
C THR A 174 0.40 27.78 0.83
N ASN A 175 0.28 28.74 -0.10
CA ASN A 175 -0.60 28.65 -1.27
C ASN A 175 0.23 28.58 -2.56
N THR A 176 1.43 28.00 -2.48
CA THR A 176 2.36 27.91 -3.61
C THR A 176 2.55 26.46 -3.95
N PRO A 177 2.22 26.03 -5.17
CA PRO A 177 2.46 24.65 -5.59
C PRO A 177 3.94 24.30 -5.57
N PHE A 178 4.27 23.04 -5.25
CA PHE A 178 5.63 22.52 -5.43
C PHE A 178 6.11 22.77 -6.86
N VAL A 179 7.37 23.15 -7.00
CA VAL A 179 8.00 23.38 -8.31
C VAL A 179 7.82 22.16 -9.23
N HIS A 180 7.93 20.96 -8.67
CA HIS A 180 7.71 19.71 -9.41
C HIS A 180 6.31 19.68 -10.07
N TRP A 181 5.25 20.01 -9.33
CA TRP A 181 3.89 20.00 -9.87
C TRP A 181 3.68 21.08 -10.93
N ILE A 182 4.30 22.26 -10.76
CA ILE A 182 4.24 23.31 -11.78
C ILE A 182 4.85 22.82 -13.11
N GLU A 183 6.01 22.17 -13.05
CA GLU A 183 6.69 21.64 -14.23
C GLU A 183 5.91 20.47 -14.83
N TYR A 184 5.46 19.54 -14.00
CA TYR A 184 4.69 18.35 -14.39
C TYR A 184 3.41 18.72 -15.16
N TYR A 185 2.55 19.57 -14.57
CA TYR A 185 1.30 19.95 -15.24
C TYR A 185 1.51 20.87 -16.45
N LYS A 186 2.60 21.62 -16.46
CA LYS A 186 3.00 22.38 -17.65
C LYS A 186 3.36 21.46 -18.81
N GLU A 187 4.07 20.35 -18.56
CA GLU A 187 4.40 19.36 -19.60
C GLU A 187 3.15 18.65 -20.12
N LEU A 188 2.18 18.37 -19.24
CA LEU A 188 0.89 17.79 -19.61
C LEU A 188 -0.04 18.79 -20.30
N ASN A 189 0.31 20.08 -20.36
CA ASN A 189 -0.56 21.17 -20.83
C ASN A 189 -1.92 21.18 -20.13
N HIS A 190 -1.90 20.97 -18.82
CA HIS A 190 -3.08 20.91 -17.95
C HIS A 190 -2.92 21.86 -16.74
N GLU A 191 -4.01 22.31 -16.16
CA GLU A 191 -3.98 23.08 -14.91
C GLU A 191 -3.80 22.14 -13.70
N ILE A 192 -3.15 22.65 -12.64
CA ILE A 192 -3.01 21.88 -11.39
C ILE A 192 -4.39 21.76 -10.75
N PRO A 193 -4.89 20.55 -10.45
CA PRO A 193 -6.23 20.34 -9.91
C PRO A 193 -6.29 20.57 -8.39
N GLU A 194 -5.82 21.73 -7.95
CA GLU A 194 -5.82 22.13 -6.53
C GLU A 194 -7.24 22.22 -6.00
N GLY A 195 -7.53 21.48 -4.96
CA GLY A 195 -8.85 21.46 -4.32
C GLY A 195 -9.86 20.51 -4.94
N GLU A 196 -9.53 19.86 -6.08
CA GLU A 196 -10.37 18.80 -6.62
C GLU A 196 -10.36 17.56 -5.70
N LEU A 197 -11.44 16.80 -5.74
CA LEU A 197 -11.57 15.63 -4.89
C LEU A 197 -10.67 14.48 -5.36
N GLY A 198 -9.98 13.85 -4.44
CA GLY A 198 -9.14 12.68 -4.71
C GLY A 198 -8.69 12.01 -3.42
N LEU A 199 -7.73 11.11 -3.54
CA LEU A 199 -7.14 10.41 -2.40
C LEU A 199 -5.69 10.03 -2.70
N ASN A 200 -4.92 9.74 -1.66
CA ASN A 200 -3.55 9.27 -1.79
C ASN A 200 -3.24 8.15 -0.79
N PRO A 201 -2.14 7.41 -0.97
CA PRO A 201 -1.78 6.28 -0.11
C PRO A 201 -1.65 6.65 1.36
N GLY A 202 -1.09 7.83 1.66
CA GLY A 202 -0.97 8.34 3.02
C GLY A 202 -2.33 8.47 3.70
N GLY A 203 -3.26 9.23 3.09
CA GLY A 203 -4.61 9.41 3.61
C GLY A 203 -5.38 8.10 3.74
N MET A 204 -5.27 7.22 2.74
CA MET A 204 -5.93 5.90 2.79
C MET A 204 -5.44 5.05 3.96
N SER A 205 -4.13 5.07 4.26
CA SER A 205 -3.54 4.30 5.37
C SER A 205 -4.05 4.73 6.76
N MET A 206 -4.69 5.90 6.84
CA MET A 206 -5.26 6.47 8.07
C MET A 206 -6.77 6.24 8.19
N SER A 207 -7.40 5.53 7.26
CA SER A 207 -8.83 5.21 7.34
C SER A 207 -9.15 4.48 8.64
N ASP A 208 -10.17 4.94 9.35
CA ASP A 208 -10.69 4.26 10.55
C ASP A 208 -11.26 2.86 10.24
N GLU A 209 -11.51 2.55 8.96
CA GLU A 209 -12.05 1.27 8.51
C GLU A 209 -10.95 0.25 8.14
N LEU A 210 -9.69 0.59 8.42
CA LEU A 210 -8.49 -0.17 8.10
C LEU A 210 -7.66 -0.44 9.36
N ASP A 211 -7.22 -1.67 9.55
CA ASP A 211 -6.21 -2.02 10.54
C ASP A 211 -4.86 -2.20 9.84
N ILE A 212 -3.81 -1.52 10.31
CA ILE A 212 -2.43 -1.84 9.87
C ILE A 212 -1.99 -3.09 10.60
N ILE A 213 -1.84 -4.19 9.86
CA ILE A 213 -1.69 -5.54 10.39
C ILE A 213 -0.27 -6.11 10.26
N TYR A 214 0.55 -5.50 9.39
CA TYR A 214 1.93 -5.93 9.17
C TYR A 214 2.78 -4.79 8.62
N MET A 215 4.09 -4.87 8.84
CA MET A 215 5.09 -3.96 8.30
C MET A 215 6.30 -4.79 7.88
N PHE A 216 6.77 -4.63 6.63
CA PHE A 216 7.99 -5.27 6.14
C PHE A 216 9.21 -4.53 6.69
N GLU A 217 9.59 -3.43 6.08
CA GLU A 217 10.53 -2.48 6.64
C GLU A 217 9.80 -1.18 6.98
N LYS A 218 10.37 -0.44 7.90
CA LYS A 218 9.81 0.79 8.44
C LYS A 218 9.85 1.90 7.39
N PRO A 219 8.69 2.45 6.97
CA PRO A 219 8.68 3.62 6.09
C PRO A 219 9.35 4.84 6.73
N SER A 220 9.86 5.73 5.90
CA SER A 220 10.38 7.03 6.32
C SER A 220 9.30 7.81 7.07
N GLY A 221 9.67 8.65 8.00
CA GLY A 221 8.72 9.44 8.80
C GLY A 221 7.95 8.67 9.87
N TYR A 222 7.86 7.34 9.82
CA TYR A 222 7.10 6.54 10.79
C TYR A 222 7.61 6.74 12.22
N VAL A 223 6.74 7.12 13.13
CA VAL A 223 7.02 7.28 14.57
C VAL A 223 6.35 6.15 15.37
N ASN A 224 7.07 5.62 16.39
CA ASN A 224 6.54 4.56 17.28
C ASN A 224 5.68 5.16 18.37
#